data_2823848341d44431441d5a593693055a
#
_entry.id   2823848341d44431441d5a593693055a
#
_cell.length_a   1.000
_cell.length_b   1.000
_cell.length_c   1.000
_cell.angle_alpha   90.00
_cell.angle_beta   90.00
_cell.angle_gamma   90.00
#
_symmetry.space_group_name_H-M   'P 1'
#
loop_
_entity.id
_entity.type
_entity.pdbx_description
1 polymer ?
#
loop_
_entity_poly.entity_id
_entity_poly.type
_entity_poly.pdbx_seq_one_letter_code
_entity_poly.pdbx_strand_id
1 'polypeptide(L)'
;GREPEEKAGLARRLFEGTVDERVVDLLSAMVRGRWSKAVDLVSALHDLGIEAILAGAHAGGSAEEIEQQLFEVHEQIADNRELREALTPSRRTSTEARVRLAESVFAPHISAPAMSLVDWCVRHHAEGGPLRNLRRVVELAAEMRQRTIVDVVTAIPMTSAQEERLRTILERRLGTRIDLNCEVDSAVIGGARISTRNYVMDRTVRSAVAELRTRLAG
;
A
#
# COMPACT_ATOMS: atom_id res chain seq x y z
N GLY A 1 8.26 -21.11 -21.30
CA GLY A 1 7.12 -20.24 -20.94
C GLY A 1 6.84 -19.28 -22.09
N ARG A 2 5.63 -18.72 -22.14
CA ARG A 2 5.29 -17.70 -23.15
C ARG A 2 6.14 -16.45 -22.99
N GLU A 3 6.42 -15.77 -24.08
CA GLU A 3 7.11 -14.48 -24.07
C GLU A 3 6.28 -13.42 -23.28
N PRO A 4 6.94 -12.44 -22.64
CA PRO A 4 6.27 -11.42 -21.83
C PRO A 4 5.16 -10.68 -22.59
N GLU A 5 5.36 -10.36 -23.85
CA GLU A 5 4.38 -9.65 -24.69
C GLU A 5 3.18 -10.53 -25.06
N GLU A 6 3.39 -11.83 -25.26
CA GLU A 6 2.27 -12.78 -25.49
C GLU A 6 1.38 -12.89 -24.25
N LYS A 7 1.97 -12.89 -23.04
CA LYS A 7 1.22 -12.91 -21.79
C LYS A 7 0.39 -11.63 -21.63
N ALA A 8 1.00 -10.46 -21.88
CA ALA A 8 0.32 -9.18 -21.81
C ALA A 8 -0.82 -9.09 -22.83
N GLY A 9 -0.59 -9.53 -24.05
CA GLY A 9 -1.63 -9.58 -25.10
C GLY A 9 -2.79 -10.53 -24.74
N LEU A 10 -2.48 -11.65 -24.06
CA LEU A 10 -3.53 -12.56 -23.56
C LEU A 10 -4.34 -11.91 -22.43
N ALA A 11 -3.68 -11.29 -21.46
CA ALA A 11 -4.35 -10.59 -20.35
C ALA A 11 -5.29 -9.51 -20.89
N ARG A 12 -4.81 -8.69 -21.85
CA ARG A 12 -5.63 -7.65 -22.48
C ARG A 12 -6.87 -8.23 -23.16
N ARG A 13 -6.73 -9.25 -23.98
CA ARG A 13 -7.87 -9.92 -24.65
C ARG A 13 -8.89 -10.53 -23.69
N LEU A 14 -8.45 -11.00 -22.51
CA LEU A 14 -9.33 -11.63 -21.54
C LEU A 14 -10.14 -10.60 -20.73
N PHE A 15 -9.57 -9.44 -20.47
CA PHE A 15 -10.12 -8.48 -19.52
C PHE A 15 -10.59 -7.17 -20.15
N GLU A 16 -10.22 -6.89 -21.41
CA GLU A 16 -10.68 -5.72 -22.15
C GLU A 16 -12.21 -5.72 -22.25
N GLY A 17 -12.83 -4.59 -21.91
CA GLY A 17 -14.30 -4.45 -21.85
C GLY A 17 -14.98 -5.12 -20.64
N THR A 18 -14.22 -5.85 -19.80
CA THR A 18 -14.76 -6.50 -18.58
C THR A 18 -14.44 -5.69 -17.33
N VAL A 19 -13.28 -5.04 -17.30
CA VAL A 19 -12.81 -4.17 -16.20
C VAL A 19 -12.30 -2.85 -16.75
N ASP A 20 -12.08 -1.87 -15.87
CA ASP A 20 -11.51 -0.57 -16.23
C ASP A 20 -10.17 -0.73 -16.98
N GLU A 21 -9.93 0.11 -18.00
CA GLU A 21 -8.73 0.02 -18.83
C GLU A 21 -7.43 0.16 -18.02
N ARG A 22 -7.44 0.96 -16.97
CA ARG A 22 -6.29 1.09 -16.05
C ARG A 22 -5.97 -0.22 -15.33
N VAL A 23 -6.98 -1.02 -15.02
CA VAL A 23 -6.81 -2.35 -14.42
C VAL A 23 -6.25 -3.31 -15.47
N VAL A 24 -6.71 -3.25 -16.73
CA VAL A 24 -6.16 -4.03 -17.84
C VAL A 24 -4.68 -3.73 -18.06
N ASP A 25 -4.32 -2.46 -18.04
CA ASP A 25 -2.92 -2.01 -18.19
C ASP A 25 -2.04 -2.49 -17.03
N LEU A 26 -2.52 -2.39 -15.79
CA LEU A 26 -1.84 -2.90 -14.61
C LEU A 26 -1.63 -4.42 -14.71
N LEU A 27 -2.67 -5.19 -15.02
CA LEU A 27 -2.59 -6.64 -15.21
C LEU A 27 -1.59 -7.00 -16.33
N SER A 28 -1.64 -6.26 -17.44
CA SER A 28 -0.72 -6.46 -18.56
C SER A 28 0.74 -6.20 -18.17
N ALA A 29 0.99 -5.18 -17.35
CA ALA A 29 2.32 -4.90 -16.82
C ALA A 29 2.79 -5.99 -15.85
N MET A 30 1.93 -6.44 -14.95
CA MET A 30 2.25 -7.48 -13.96
C MET A 30 2.60 -8.82 -14.61
N VAL A 31 1.84 -9.27 -15.61
CA VAL A 31 2.10 -10.56 -16.27
C VAL A 31 3.35 -10.57 -17.14
N ARG A 32 3.87 -9.38 -17.54
CA ARG A 32 5.21 -9.25 -18.17
C ARG A 32 6.34 -9.59 -17.20
N GLY A 33 6.12 -9.37 -15.91
CA GLY A 33 7.10 -9.63 -14.87
C GLY A 33 7.49 -11.10 -14.77
N ARG A 34 8.64 -11.35 -14.14
CA ARG A 34 9.09 -12.70 -13.78
C ARG A 34 8.58 -13.04 -12.39
N TRP A 35 7.71 -14.01 -12.31
CA TRP A 35 7.17 -14.53 -11.05
C TRP A 35 7.76 -15.89 -10.77
N SER A 36 8.19 -16.13 -9.55
CA SER A 36 8.76 -17.44 -9.14
C SER A 36 7.71 -18.54 -9.22
N LYS A 37 6.46 -18.22 -8.85
CA LYS A 37 5.30 -19.09 -8.91
C LYS A 37 4.07 -18.31 -9.36
N ALA A 38 3.10 -18.99 -9.96
CA ALA A 38 1.83 -18.36 -10.35
C ALA A 38 1.07 -17.78 -9.15
N VAL A 39 1.19 -18.40 -7.97
CA VAL A 39 0.57 -17.89 -6.74
C VAL A 39 1.13 -16.53 -6.31
N ASP A 40 2.40 -16.25 -6.60
CA ASP A 40 3.02 -14.97 -6.24
C ASP A 40 2.36 -13.80 -7.00
N LEU A 41 2.00 -14.01 -8.27
CA LEU A 41 1.23 -13.03 -9.06
C LEU A 41 -0.17 -12.81 -8.47
N VAL A 42 -0.84 -13.89 -8.06
CA VAL A 42 -2.19 -13.81 -7.46
C VAL A 42 -2.12 -13.04 -6.13
N SER A 43 -1.15 -13.36 -5.28
CA SER A 43 -0.96 -12.65 -4.01
C SER A 43 -0.66 -11.17 -4.23
N ALA A 44 0.20 -10.83 -5.19
CA ALA A 44 0.51 -9.44 -5.53
C ALA A 44 -0.72 -8.68 -6.06
N LEU A 45 -1.60 -9.33 -6.82
CA LEU A 45 -2.87 -8.74 -7.27
C LEU A 45 -3.82 -8.47 -6.09
N HIS A 46 -3.89 -9.39 -5.14
CA HIS A 46 -4.67 -9.20 -3.92
C HIS A 46 -4.15 -8.02 -3.10
N ASP A 47 -2.82 -7.94 -2.90
CA ASP A 47 -2.19 -6.84 -2.18
C ASP A 47 -2.49 -5.49 -2.84
N LEU A 48 -2.34 -5.41 -4.15
CA LEU A 48 -2.68 -4.19 -4.90
C LEU A 48 -4.17 -3.82 -4.79
N GLY A 49 -5.07 -4.80 -4.75
CA GLY A 49 -6.50 -4.55 -4.53
C GLY A 49 -6.77 -3.96 -3.14
N ILE A 50 -6.14 -4.52 -2.11
CA ILE A 50 -6.22 -4.01 -0.74
C ILE A 50 -5.64 -2.59 -0.68
N GLU A 51 -4.43 -2.39 -1.22
CA GLU A 51 -3.77 -1.08 -1.25
C GLU A 51 -4.60 -0.03 -2.01
N ALA A 52 -5.27 -0.41 -3.11
CA ALA A 52 -6.14 0.50 -3.85
C ALA A 52 -7.34 0.97 -3.02
N ILE A 53 -7.99 0.07 -2.26
CA ILE A 53 -9.09 0.41 -1.36
C ILE A 53 -8.59 1.35 -0.25
N LEU A 54 -7.47 1.02 0.37
CA LEU A 54 -6.87 1.81 1.44
C LEU A 54 -6.38 3.19 0.94
N ALA A 55 -5.80 3.25 -0.27
CA ALA A 55 -5.39 4.51 -0.90
C ALA A 55 -6.61 5.40 -1.21
N GLY A 56 -7.70 4.81 -1.71
CA GLY A 56 -8.97 5.52 -1.90
C GLY A 56 -9.51 6.08 -0.59
N ALA A 57 -9.46 5.30 0.49
CA ALA A 57 -9.84 5.73 1.83
C ALA A 57 -8.96 6.89 2.35
N HIS A 58 -7.65 6.80 2.11
CA HIS A 58 -6.71 7.86 2.48
C HIS A 58 -6.99 9.17 1.72
N ALA A 59 -7.19 9.08 0.41
CA ALA A 59 -7.54 10.23 -0.42
C ALA A 59 -8.89 10.86 -0.03
N GLY A 60 -9.84 10.03 0.42
CA GLY A 60 -11.15 10.46 0.91
C GLY A 60 -11.17 10.94 2.38
N GLY A 61 -10.05 10.84 3.10
CA GLY A 61 -9.97 11.23 4.51
C GLY A 61 -10.60 10.24 5.50
N SER A 62 -10.96 9.03 5.07
CA SER A 62 -11.60 7.98 5.88
C SER A 62 -10.66 6.86 6.32
N ALA A 63 -9.35 7.00 6.09
CA ALA A 63 -8.39 5.94 6.39
C ALA A 63 -8.34 5.55 7.87
N GLU A 64 -8.43 6.52 8.78
CA GLU A 64 -8.43 6.27 10.23
C GLU A 64 -9.69 5.54 10.68
N GLU A 65 -10.83 5.92 10.12
CA GLU A 65 -12.10 5.26 10.39
C GLU A 65 -12.09 3.79 9.92
N ILE A 66 -11.58 3.53 8.72
CA ILE A 66 -11.49 2.16 8.17
C ILE A 66 -10.52 1.32 8.99
N GLU A 67 -9.35 1.85 9.37
CA GLU A 67 -8.39 1.15 10.24
C GLU A 67 -9.04 0.75 11.56
N GLN A 68 -9.75 1.68 12.21
CA GLN A 68 -10.46 1.44 13.46
C GLN A 68 -11.53 0.36 13.29
N GLN A 69 -12.36 0.45 12.25
CA GLN A 69 -13.39 -0.54 11.95
C GLN A 69 -12.81 -1.94 11.72
N LEU A 70 -11.72 -2.06 10.97
CA LEU A 70 -11.04 -3.34 10.73
C LEU A 70 -10.44 -3.91 12.00
N PHE A 71 -9.88 -3.07 12.86
CA PHE A 71 -9.36 -3.47 14.17
C PHE A 71 -10.50 -4.01 15.06
N GLU A 72 -11.62 -3.31 15.14
CA GLU A 72 -12.79 -3.74 15.92
C GLU A 72 -13.36 -5.08 15.41
N VAL A 73 -13.46 -5.27 14.10
CA VAL A 73 -13.85 -6.55 13.50
C VAL A 73 -12.87 -7.66 13.88
N HIS A 74 -11.55 -7.37 13.85
CA HIS A 74 -10.53 -8.33 14.26
C HIS A 74 -10.72 -8.77 15.71
N GLU A 75 -10.89 -7.82 16.65
CA GLU A 75 -11.09 -8.10 18.07
C GLU A 75 -12.40 -8.88 18.29
N GLN A 76 -13.50 -8.49 17.65
CA GLN A 76 -14.77 -9.21 17.77
C GLN A 76 -14.66 -10.68 17.31
N ILE A 77 -13.95 -10.95 16.22
CA ILE A 77 -13.70 -12.33 15.76
C ILE A 77 -12.74 -13.06 16.70
N ALA A 78 -11.72 -12.37 17.22
CA ALA A 78 -10.72 -12.96 18.11
C ALA A 78 -11.34 -13.35 19.47
N ASP A 79 -12.23 -12.51 20.01
CA ASP A 79 -12.85 -12.73 21.31
C ASP A 79 -14.06 -13.68 21.25
N ASN A 80 -14.72 -13.77 20.09
CA ASN A 80 -15.88 -14.65 19.93
C ASN A 80 -15.49 -15.96 19.24
N ARG A 81 -15.38 -17.02 20.05
CA ARG A 81 -14.99 -18.35 19.55
C ARG A 81 -15.98 -18.91 18.52
N GLU A 82 -17.28 -18.75 18.74
CA GLU A 82 -18.32 -19.30 17.85
C GLU A 82 -18.28 -18.60 16.49
N LEU A 83 -18.17 -17.27 16.48
CA LEU A 83 -18.03 -16.47 15.26
C LEU A 83 -16.74 -16.84 14.49
N ARG A 84 -15.63 -16.97 15.21
CA ARG A 84 -14.35 -17.39 14.62
C ARG A 84 -14.43 -18.77 13.97
N GLU A 85 -15.04 -19.75 14.67
CA GLU A 85 -15.25 -21.09 14.13
C GLU A 85 -16.18 -21.08 12.91
N ALA A 86 -17.26 -20.29 12.96
CA ALA A 86 -18.20 -20.15 11.85
C ALA A 86 -17.60 -19.50 10.60
N LEU A 87 -16.68 -18.54 10.76
CA LEU A 87 -15.98 -17.87 9.65
C LEU A 87 -14.76 -18.67 9.16
N THR A 88 -14.26 -19.62 9.95
CA THR A 88 -13.12 -20.45 9.55
C THR A 88 -13.54 -21.44 8.46
N PRO A 89 -12.69 -21.65 7.42
CA PRO A 89 -12.98 -22.61 6.36
C PRO A 89 -13.22 -24.02 6.90
N SER A 90 -14.32 -24.62 6.49
CA SER A 90 -14.67 -26.00 6.84
C SER A 90 -15.32 -26.71 5.65
N ARG A 91 -15.34 -28.05 5.67
CA ARG A 91 -16.06 -28.83 4.66
C ARG A 91 -17.58 -28.69 4.76
N ARG A 92 -18.09 -28.16 5.88
CA ARG A 92 -19.53 -28.03 6.18
C ARG A 92 -20.13 -26.69 5.75
N THR A 93 -19.31 -25.67 5.54
CA THR A 93 -19.78 -24.30 5.27
C THR A 93 -19.11 -23.77 4.02
N SER A 94 -19.93 -23.36 3.04
CA SER A 94 -19.41 -22.77 1.80
C SER A 94 -18.81 -21.37 2.05
N THR A 95 -17.97 -20.91 1.15
CA THR A 95 -17.39 -19.59 1.21
C THR A 95 -18.47 -18.50 1.21
N GLU A 96 -19.48 -18.67 0.36
CA GLU A 96 -20.61 -17.73 0.25
C GLU A 96 -21.44 -17.66 1.52
N ALA A 97 -21.61 -18.78 2.24
CA ALA A 97 -22.30 -18.80 3.51
C ALA A 97 -21.51 -18.06 4.61
N ARG A 98 -20.19 -18.20 4.62
CA ARG A 98 -19.32 -17.46 5.54
C ARG A 98 -19.31 -15.96 5.25
N VAL A 99 -19.29 -15.58 3.98
CA VAL A 99 -19.37 -14.16 3.56
C VAL A 99 -20.71 -13.57 3.99
N ARG A 100 -21.83 -14.22 3.69
CA ARG A 100 -23.15 -13.74 4.17
C ARG A 100 -23.25 -13.62 5.67
N LEU A 101 -22.61 -14.53 6.41
CA LEU A 101 -22.54 -14.40 7.87
C LEU A 101 -21.75 -13.15 8.27
N ALA A 102 -20.56 -12.93 7.69
CA ALA A 102 -19.76 -11.74 7.96
C ALA A 102 -20.52 -10.45 7.60
N GLU A 103 -21.17 -10.40 6.43
CA GLU A 103 -22.02 -9.27 6.02
C GLU A 103 -23.15 -9.03 7.01
N SER A 104 -23.85 -10.06 7.45
CA SER A 104 -24.97 -9.91 8.40
C SER A 104 -24.55 -9.39 9.77
N VAL A 105 -23.33 -9.72 10.20
CA VAL A 105 -22.79 -9.29 11.50
C VAL A 105 -22.17 -7.90 11.42
N PHE A 106 -21.40 -7.61 10.37
CA PHE A 106 -20.54 -6.43 10.34
C PHE A 106 -21.06 -5.29 9.46
N ALA A 107 -21.76 -5.57 8.34
CA ALA A 107 -22.18 -4.51 7.41
C ALA A 107 -23.05 -3.39 8.03
N PRO A 108 -23.88 -3.64 9.08
CA PRO A 108 -24.61 -2.55 9.74
C PRO A 108 -23.71 -1.58 10.54
N HIS A 109 -22.47 -1.97 10.83
CA HIS A 109 -21.60 -1.28 11.77
C HIS A 109 -20.33 -0.68 11.15
N ILE A 110 -19.99 -1.09 9.93
CA ILE A 110 -18.76 -0.66 9.25
C ILE A 110 -19.07 -0.08 7.87
N SER A 111 -18.16 0.71 7.34
CA SER A 111 -18.26 1.32 6.01
C SER A 111 -18.14 0.28 4.88
N ALA A 112 -18.70 0.61 3.71
CA ALA A 112 -18.62 -0.30 2.55
C ALA A 112 -17.19 -0.66 2.13
N PRO A 113 -16.19 0.25 2.15
CA PRO A 113 -14.80 -0.12 1.90
C PRO A 113 -14.23 -1.10 2.94
N ALA A 114 -14.52 -0.89 4.24
CA ALA A 114 -14.11 -1.82 5.29
C ALA A 114 -14.76 -3.20 5.10
N MET A 115 -16.06 -3.24 4.77
CA MET A 115 -16.76 -4.49 4.50
C MET A 115 -16.15 -5.25 3.31
N SER A 116 -15.77 -4.55 2.25
CA SER A 116 -15.09 -5.16 1.09
C SER A 116 -13.78 -5.84 1.49
N LEU A 117 -13.02 -5.24 2.42
CA LEU A 117 -11.78 -5.84 2.96
C LEU A 117 -12.06 -7.04 3.87
N VAL A 118 -13.10 -6.98 4.68
CA VAL A 118 -13.56 -8.12 5.50
C VAL A 118 -14.01 -9.29 4.61
N ASP A 119 -14.79 -9.02 3.58
CA ASP A 119 -15.21 -10.01 2.61
C ASP A 119 -14.02 -10.68 1.93
N TRP A 120 -13.04 -9.89 1.52
CA TRP A 120 -11.81 -10.43 0.96
C TRP A 120 -11.12 -11.39 1.96
N CYS A 121 -11.01 -10.99 3.23
CA CYS A 121 -10.38 -11.81 4.28
C CYS A 121 -11.09 -13.16 4.49
N VAL A 122 -12.42 -13.17 4.38
CA VAL A 122 -13.23 -14.39 4.55
C VAL A 122 -13.17 -15.31 3.32
N ARG A 123 -13.08 -14.74 2.11
CA ARG A 123 -13.00 -15.50 0.85
C ARG A 123 -11.65 -16.18 0.66
N HIS A 124 -10.55 -15.51 0.97
CA HIS A 124 -9.19 -15.94 0.63
C HIS A 124 -8.50 -16.72 1.77
N HIS A 125 -9.13 -17.80 2.20
CA HIS A 125 -8.66 -18.63 3.30
C HIS A 125 -7.32 -19.37 3.03
N ALA A 126 -6.94 -19.54 1.76
CA ALA A 126 -5.67 -20.19 1.40
C ALA A 126 -4.44 -19.44 1.94
N GLU A 127 -4.57 -18.16 2.30
CA GLU A 127 -3.51 -17.33 2.86
C GLU A 127 -3.47 -17.31 4.40
N GLY A 128 -4.14 -18.21 5.08
CA GLY A 128 -4.01 -18.39 6.53
C GLY A 128 -5.26 -18.13 7.37
N GLY A 129 -6.43 -18.03 6.73
CA GLY A 129 -7.73 -17.86 7.37
C GLY A 129 -8.10 -16.39 7.69
N PRO A 130 -9.37 -16.14 8.05
CA PRO A 130 -9.92 -14.79 8.15
C PRO A 130 -9.18 -13.89 9.13
N LEU A 131 -8.84 -14.37 10.32
CA LEU A 131 -8.13 -13.58 11.33
C LEU A 131 -6.73 -13.16 10.90
N ARG A 132 -6.00 -14.08 10.27
CA ARG A 132 -4.64 -13.78 9.81
C ARG A 132 -4.67 -12.77 8.65
N ASN A 133 -5.61 -12.95 7.72
CA ASN A 133 -5.79 -12.02 6.62
C ASN A 133 -6.20 -10.63 7.13
N LEU A 134 -7.14 -10.59 8.09
CA LEU A 134 -7.59 -9.33 8.67
C LEU A 134 -6.48 -8.61 9.41
N ARG A 135 -5.67 -9.34 10.19
CA ARG A 135 -4.46 -8.79 10.82
C ARG A 135 -3.52 -8.15 9.80
N ARG A 136 -3.25 -8.86 8.69
CA ARG A 136 -2.42 -8.34 7.59
C ARG A 136 -3.00 -7.06 6.98
N VAL A 137 -4.31 -7.00 6.76
CA VAL A 137 -4.97 -5.80 6.23
C VAL A 137 -4.88 -4.64 7.21
N VAL A 138 -5.08 -4.88 8.51
CA VAL A 138 -4.89 -3.87 9.57
C VAL A 138 -3.44 -3.36 9.59
N GLU A 139 -2.47 -4.25 9.50
CA GLU A 139 -1.04 -3.89 9.44
C GLU A 139 -0.74 -3.03 8.20
N LEU A 140 -1.27 -3.40 7.02
CA LEU A 140 -1.13 -2.60 5.80
C LEU A 140 -1.81 -1.23 5.92
N ALA A 141 -3.00 -1.16 6.53
CA ALA A 141 -3.70 0.10 6.77
C ALA A 141 -2.89 1.02 7.69
N ALA A 142 -2.32 0.48 8.77
CA ALA A 142 -1.46 1.20 9.70
C ALA A 142 -0.15 1.68 9.02
N GLU A 143 0.47 0.84 8.17
CA GLU A 143 1.66 1.23 7.41
C GLU A 143 1.36 2.36 6.43
N MET A 144 0.24 2.30 5.73
CA MET A 144 -0.17 3.37 4.80
C MET A 144 -0.53 4.67 5.53
N ARG A 145 -1.04 4.59 6.76
CA ARG A 145 -1.33 5.76 7.60
C ARG A 145 -0.06 6.35 8.22
N GLN A 146 0.97 5.54 8.43
CA GLN A 146 2.24 6.05 8.95
C GLN A 146 2.75 7.11 7.98
N ARG A 147 2.82 8.34 8.50
CA ARG A 147 3.40 9.46 7.78
C ARG A 147 4.79 9.06 7.31
N THR A 148 5.07 9.30 6.06
CA THR A 148 6.42 9.03 5.54
C THR A 148 7.38 9.98 6.22
N ILE A 149 8.24 9.47 7.08
CA ILE A 149 9.32 10.26 7.67
C ILE A 149 10.33 10.54 6.58
N VAL A 150 10.58 11.81 6.36
CA VAL A 150 11.59 12.28 5.40
C VAL A 150 12.70 12.97 6.17
N ASP A 151 13.87 12.35 6.17
CA ASP A 151 15.07 12.94 6.74
C ASP A 151 15.63 13.99 5.77
N VAL A 152 15.82 15.19 6.28
CA VAL A 152 16.34 16.34 5.52
C VAL A 152 17.57 16.85 6.25
N VAL A 153 18.74 16.66 5.62
CA VAL A 153 20.00 17.18 6.16
C VAL A 153 20.44 18.40 5.39
N THR A 154 20.63 19.52 6.10
CA THR A 154 21.00 20.82 5.53
C THR A 154 22.25 21.36 6.20
N ALA A 155 22.98 22.28 5.51
CA ALA A 155 24.15 22.92 6.08
C ALA A 155 23.84 23.94 7.19
N ILE A 156 22.64 24.53 7.16
CA ILE A 156 22.16 25.53 8.11
C ILE A 156 20.68 25.21 8.44
N PRO A 157 20.20 25.60 9.61
CA PRO A 157 18.79 25.39 9.97
C PRO A 157 17.84 26.00 8.93
N MET A 158 16.81 25.27 8.58
CA MET A 158 15.70 25.78 7.76
C MET A 158 14.78 26.65 8.61
N THR A 159 14.19 27.66 8.00
CA THR A 159 13.10 28.41 8.61
C THR A 159 11.79 27.61 8.54
N SER A 160 10.84 27.86 9.45
CA SER A 160 9.53 27.21 9.43
C SER A 160 8.80 27.37 8.08
N ALA A 161 8.95 28.50 7.42
CA ALA A 161 8.39 28.73 6.09
C ALA A 161 9.04 27.84 4.99
N GLN A 162 10.34 27.57 5.11
CA GLN A 162 11.05 26.68 4.20
C GLN A 162 10.67 25.21 4.45
N GLU A 163 10.53 24.80 5.71
CA GLU A 163 10.08 23.46 6.08
C GLU A 163 8.66 23.20 5.55
N GLU A 164 7.74 24.14 5.75
CA GLU A 164 6.35 24.01 5.30
C GLU A 164 6.26 23.93 3.76
N ARG A 165 7.04 24.77 3.07
CA ARG A 165 7.12 24.72 1.61
C ARG A 165 7.70 23.39 1.11
N LEU A 166 8.74 22.88 1.77
CA LEU A 166 9.34 21.60 1.44
C LEU A 166 8.35 20.45 1.69
N ARG A 167 7.64 20.46 2.84
CA ARG A 167 6.59 19.51 3.17
C ARG A 167 5.53 19.46 2.08
N THR A 168 4.97 20.61 1.72
CA THR A 168 3.95 20.73 0.67
C THR A 168 4.42 20.17 -0.67
N ILE A 169 5.66 20.42 -1.07
CA ILE A 169 6.24 19.90 -2.32
C ILE A 169 6.37 18.38 -2.27
N LEU A 170 6.87 17.85 -1.15
CA LEU A 170 7.10 16.42 -0.97
C LEU A 170 5.77 15.66 -0.85
N GLU A 171 4.79 16.17 -0.10
CA GLU A 171 3.45 15.58 0.01
C GLU A 171 2.77 15.48 -1.36
N ARG A 172 2.84 16.55 -2.15
CA ARG A 172 2.32 16.54 -3.52
C ARG A 172 3.02 15.52 -4.42
N ARG A 173 4.32 15.31 -4.22
CA ARG A 173 5.13 14.42 -5.06
C ARG A 173 5.03 12.97 -4.65
N LEU A 174 4.91 12.69 -3.35
CA LEU A 174 4.86 11.35 -2.77
C LEU A 174 3.42 10.86 -2.53
N GLY A 175 2.43 11.75 -2.61
CA GLY A 175 1.01 11.41 -2.44
C GLY A 175 0.63 10.99 -1.02
N THR A 176 1.45 11.32 -0.02
CA THR A 176 1.25 10.98 1.39
C THR A 176 1.61 12.15 2.30
N ARG A 177 1.07 12.18 3.50
CA ARG A 177 1.50 13.16 4.52
C ARG A 177 2.93 12.90 4.95
N ILE A 178 3.68 13.98 5.16
CA ILE A 178 5.11 13.93 5.43
C ILE A 178 5.42 14.54 6.79
N ASP A 179 6.17 13.81 7.59
CA ASP A 179 6.87 14.35 8.75
C ASP A 179 8.33 14.58 8.37
N LEU A 180 8.74 15.86 8.40
CA LEU A 180 10.12 16.24 8.15
C LEU A 180 10.94 16.08 9.43
N ASN A 181 11.98 15.28 9.36
CA ASN A 181 13.04 15.21 10.35
C ASN A 181 14.23 16.02 9.83
N CYS A 182 14.36 17.26 10.31
CA CYS A 182 15.37 18.19 9.83
C CYS A 182 16.61 18.12 10.73
N GLU A 183 17.74 17.78 10.15
CA GLU A 183 19.05 17.73 10.80
C GLU A 183 19.99 18.75 10.15
N VAL A 184 20.85 19.35 10.98
CA VAL A 184 21.89 20.28 10.51
C VAL A 184 23.24 19.58 10.57
N ASP A 185 23.86 19.43 9.41
CA ASP A 185 25.22 18.92 9.29
C ASP A 185 26.09 19.91 8.50
N SER A 186 27.01 20.55 9.19
CA SER A 186 27.95 21.51 8.60
C SER A 186 28.88 20.87 7.53
N ALA A 187 28.96 19.54 7.46
CA ALA A 187 29.69 18.82 6.40
C ALA A 187 28.94 18.85 5.07
N VAL A 188 27.66 19.19 5.04
CA VAL A 188 26.88 19.42 3.83
C VAL A 188 27.26 20.76 3.23
N ILE A 189 27.86 20.76 2.05
CA ILE A 189 28.27 21.98 1.36
C ILE A 189 27.13 22.44 0.45
N GLY A 190 26.20 23.23 1.02
CA GLY A 190 25.06 23.82 0.30
C GLY A 190 24.02 22.77 -0.16
N GLY A 191 22.77 23.21 -0.33
CA GLY A 191 21.67 22.35 -0.71
C GLY A 191 21.12 21.50 0.44
N ALA A 192 20.38 20.44 0.10
CA ALA A 192 19.79 19.51 1.05
C ALA A 192 19.95 18.07 0.56
N ARG A 193 20.21 17.15 1.50
CA ARG A 193 20.05 15.72 1.28
C ARG A 193 18.69 15.33 1.83
N ILE A 194 17.88 14.72 0.98
CA ILE A 194 16.52 14.26 1.33
C ILE A 194 16.51 12.75 1.18
N SER A 195 16.16 12.05 2.22
CA SER A 195 16.06 10.57 2.21
C SER A 195 14.75 10.10 2.83
N THR A 196 14.22 9.04 2.27
CA THR A 196 13.12 8.25 2.83
C THR A 196 13.57 6.80 2.92
N ARG A 197 12.80 5.93 3.56
CA ARG A 197 13.13 4.50 3.66
C ARG A 197 13.46 3.86 2.31
N ASN A 198 12.83 4.31 1.21
CA ASN A 198 12.95 3.71 -0.12
C ASN A 198 13.58 4.62 -1.18
N TYR A 199 13.95 5.85 -0.83
CA TYR A 199 14.43 6.82 -1.81
C TYR A 199 15.40 7.81 -1.19
N VAL A 200 16.54 8.02 -1.84
CA VAL A 200 17.53 9.03 -1.45
C VAL A 200 17.71 10.02 -2.60
N MET A 201 17.48 11.30 -2.32
CA MET A 201 17.77 12.40 -3.25
C MET A 201 18.84 13.29 -2.63
N ASP A 202 20.06 13.20 -3.13
CA ASP A 202 21.14 14.08 -2.74
C ASP A 202 21.27 15.23 -3.75
N ARG A 203 20.88 16.43 -3.35
CA ARG A 203 21.03 17.68 -4.10
C ARG A 203 21.96 18.66 -3.39
N THR A 204 23.02 18.14 -2.81
CA THR A 204 24.06 18.98 -2.24
C THR A 204 24.99 19.51 -3.34
N VAL A 205 25.63 20.65 -3.09
CA VAL A 205 26.66 21.20 -4.01
C VAL A 205 27.80 20.20 -4.17
N ARG A 206 28.11 19.41 -3.12
CA ARG A 206 29.11 18.36 -3.16
C ARG A 206 28.79 17.29 -4.21
N SER A 207 27.54 16.79 -4.23
CA SER A 207 27.12 15.79 -5.23
C SER A 207 27.09 16.36 -6.63
N ALA A 208 26.66 17.61 -6.82
CA ALA A 208 26.68 18.29 -8.11
C ALA A 208 28.12 18.51 -8.63
N VAL A 209 29.06 18.88 -7.76
CA VAL A 209 30.48 19.01 -8.11
C VAL A 209 31.11 17.67 -8.43
N ALA A 210 30.77 16.61 -7.68
CA ALA A 210 31.25 15.26 -7.95
C ALA A 210 30.75 14.75 -9.31
N GLU A 211 29.49 14.99 -9.64
CA GLU A 211 28.89 14.64 -10.94
C GLU A 211 29.56 15.41 -12.12
N LEU A 212 29.82 16.72 -11.93
CA LEU A 212 30.54 17.51 -12.89
C LEU A 212 31.98 17.03 -13.12
N ARG A 213 32.69 16.67 -12.04
CA ARG A 213 34.04 16.08 -12.14
C ARG A 213 34.02 14.78 -12.91
N THR A 214 33.07 13.92 -12.69
CA THR A 214 32.92 12.64 -13.41
C THR A 214 32.64 12.88 -14.90
N ARG A 215 31.81 13.87 -15.24
CA ARG A 215 31.48 14.23 -16.62
C ARG A 215 32.65 14.92 -17.37
N LEU A 216 33.57 15.57 -16.66
CA LEU A 216 34.72 16.23 -17.24
C LEU A 216 35.95 15.31 -17.36
N ALA A 217 35.94 14.16 -16.67
CA ALA A 217 37.03 13.19 -16.67
C ALA A 217 36.81 12.01 -17.65
N GLY A 218 35.68 11.96 -18.35
CA GLY A 218 35.35 10.98 -19.40
C GLY A 218 35.22 11.66 -20.74
#